data_b918f4386afcfe3631dbad33a5431bca
#
_entry.id   b918f4386afcfe3631dbad33a5431bca
#
_cell.length_a   1.000
_cell.length_b   1.000
_cell.length_c   1.000
_cell.angle_alpha   90.00
_cell.angle_beta   90.00
_cell.angle_gamma   90.00
#
_symmetry.space_group_name_H-M   'P 1'
#
loop_
_entity.id
_entity.type
_entity.pdbx_description
1 polymer ?
#
loop_
_entity_poly.entity_id
_entity_poly.type
_entity_poly.pdbx_seq_one_letter_code
_entity_poly.pdbx_strand_id
1 'polypeptide(L)'
;MEAYVTVEIKNHIATIEFFHPEQNSLPGSVLKDLANAITEAGNNDEVKVIILQSGGDRTFCAGASFKELIAINDAETGKVFFSGFANVINAMRKCPKFII
;
A
#
# COMPACT_ATOMS: atom_id res chain seq x y z
N MET A 1 10.20 11.80 10.16
CA MET A 1 10.27 11.00 8.94
C MET A 1 8.92 11.00 8.25
N GLU A 2 8.88 11.23 6.97
CA GLU A 2 7.62 11.32 6.24
C GLU A 2 7.17 9.96 5.72
N ALA A 3 5.86 9.80 5.56
CA ALA A 3 5.30 8.62 4.94
C ALA A 3 5.76 8.47 3.50
N TYR A 4 5.90 7.23 3.04
CA TYR A 4 6.35 6.98 1.66
C TYR A 4 5.88 5.63 1.15
N VAL A 5 5.87 5.51 -0.18
CA VAL A 5 5.83 4.23 -0.89
C VAL A 5 6.94 4.27 -1.91
N THR A 6 7.84 3.30 -1.87
CA THR A 6 8.96 3.20 -2.80
C THR A 6 8.96 1.87 -3.52
N VAL A 7 9.50 1.86 -4.73
CA VAL A 7 9.64 0.64 -5.54
C VAL A 7 11.07 0.54 -5.99
N GLU A 8 11.70 -0.60 -5.73
CA GLU A 8 13.02 -0.92 -6.25
C GLU A 8 12.93 -2.21 -7.05
N ILE A 9 13.44 -2.19 -8.28
CA ILE A 9 13.45 -3.37 -9.14
C ILE A 9 14.89 -3.81 -9.34
N LYS A 10 15.18 -5.04 -8.94
CA LYS A 10 16.51 -5.62 -9.03
C LYS A 10 16.39 -7.12 -9.26
N ASN A 11 17.10 -7.64 -10.26
CA ASN A 11 17.10 -9.07 -10.57
C ASN A 11 15.69 -9.63 -10.76
N HIS A 12 14.82 -8.88 -11.45
CA HIS A 12 13.42 -9.26 -11.73
C HIS A 12 12.54 -9.32 -10.49
N ILE A 13 12.98 -8.76 -9.38
CA ILE A 13 12.21 -8.66 -8.15
C ILE A 13 11.88 -7.20 -7.90
N ALA A 14 10.59 -6.89 -7.77
CA ALA A 14 10.14 -5.56 -7.34
C ALA A 14 9.93 -5.60 -5.84
N THR A 15 10.66 -4.79 -5.12
CA THR A 15 10.44 -4.59 -3.68
C THR A 15 9.67 -3.32 -3.48
N ILE A 16 8.45 -3.45 -3.00
CA ILE A 16 7.57 -2.32 -2.69
C ILE A 16 7.59 -2.12 -1.18
N GLU A 17 8.04 -0.96 -0.74
CA GLU A 17 8.11 -0.63 0.68
C GLU A 17 7.18 0.54 0.97
N PHE A 18 6.36 0.38 2.00
CA PHE A 18 5.51 1.45 2.49
C PHE A 18 5.88 1.79 3.94
N PHE A 19 5.65 3.05 4.31
CA PHE A 19 5.98 3.53 5.66
C PHE A 19 5.06 4.67 6.05
N HIS A 20 4.67 4.67 7.32
CA HIS A 20 4.02 5.81 7.96
C HIS A 20 4.55 5.93 9.38
N PRO A 21 4.88 7.15 9.85
CA PRO A 21 5.48 7.32 11.17
C PRO A 21 4.60 6.90 12.35
N GLU A 22 3.31 6.72 12.14
CA GLU A 22 2.39 6.26 13.18
C GLU A 22 2.20 4.75 13.12
N GLN A 23 3.29 3.98 13.27
CA GLN A 23 3.29 2.51 13.31
C GLN A 23 2.77 1.90 12.01
N ASN A 24 2.97 2.58 10.89
CA ASN A 24 2.46 2.14 9.59
C ASN A 24 0.93 1.97 9.57
N SER A 25 0.22 2.84 10.30
CA SER A 25 -1.20 3.01 10.07
C SER A 25 -1.39 3.82 8.79
N LEU A 26 -2.25 3.33 7.89
CA LEU A 26 -2.22 3.78 6.51
C LEU A 26 -3.34 4.78 6.19
N PRO A 27 -2.97 6.05 5.90
CA PRO A 27 -3.94 7.02 5.38
C PRO A 27 -4.23 6.76 3.90
N GLY A 28 -5.31 7.37 3.40
CA GLY A 28 -5.76 7.17 2.04
C GLY A 28 -4.71 7.46 0.98
N SER A 29 -3.87 8.48 1.18
CA SER A 29 -2.81 8.83 0.23
C SER A 29 -1.78 7.70 0.07
N VAL A 30 -1.37 7.09 1.19
CA VAL A 30 -0.41 5.98 1.16
C VAL A 30 -1.06 4.74 0.52
N LEU A 31 -2.33 4.48 0.85
CA LEU A 31 -3.07 3.36 0.26
C LEU A 31 -3.19 3.50 -1.25
N LYS A 32 -3.45 4.70 -1.73
CA LYS A 32 -3.54 4.96 -3.17
C LYS A 32 -2.20 4.71 -3.87
N ASP A 33 -1.12 5.24 -3.30
CA ASP A 33 0.22 5.05 -3.85
C ASP A 33 0.61 3.58 -3.85
N LEU A 34 0.25 2.86 -2.79
CA LEU A 34 0.54 1.43 -2.67
C LEU A 34 -0.21 0.63 -3.74
N ALA A 35 -1.50 0.89 -3.95
CA ALA A 35 -2.28 0.22 -4.98
C ALA A 35 -1.70 0.47 -6.36
N ASN A 36 -1.30 1.71 -6.66
CA ASN A 36 -0.68 2.07 -7.94
C ASN A 36 0.66 1.34 -8.12
N ALA A 37 1.47 1.28 -7.07
CA ALA A 37 2.77 0.59 -7.13
C ALA A 37 2.61 -0.89 -7.44
N ILE A 38 1.64 -1.55 -6.81
CA ILE A 38 1.35 -2.97 -7.06
C ILE A 38 0.90 -3.18 -8.51
N THR A 39 0.00 -2.32 -9.00
CA THR A 39 -0.51 -2.42 -10.37
C THR A 39 0.61 -2.22 -11.39
N GLU A 40 1.44 -1.21 -11.20
CA GLU A 40 2.54 -0.93 -12.13
C GLU A 40 3.56 -2.07 -12.14
N ALA A 41 3.93 -2.58 -10.96
CA ALA A 41 4.87 -3.71 -10.87
C ALA A 41 4.28 -4.96 -11.52
N GLY A 42 2.98 -5.19 -11.32
CA GLY A 42 2.29 -6.33 -11.93
C GLY A 42 2.27 -6.28 -13.45
N ASN A 43 2.28 -5.08 -14.03
CA ASN A 43 2.26 -4.89 -15.48
C ASN A 43 3.66 -4.71 -16.10
N ASN A 44 4.70 -4.75 -15.28
CA ASN A 44 6.08 -4.57 -15.75
C ASN A 44 6.69 -5.93 -16.11
N ASP A 45 7.03 -6.12 -17.39
CA ASP A 45 7.57 -7.39 -17.88
C ASP A 45 8.92 -7.75 -17.27
N GLU A 46 9.65 -6.77 -16.73
CA GLU A 46 10.92 -7.01 -16.06
C GLU A 46 10.75 -7.59 -14.65
N VAL A 47 9.53 -7.59 -14.13
CA VAL A 47 9.24 -8.06 -12.78
C VAL A 47 8.64 -9.46 -12.84
N LYS A 48 9.18 -10.37 -12.06
CA LYS A 48 8.66 -11.75 -11.93
C LYS A 48 8.02 -12.02 -10.60
N VAL A 49 8.53 -11.36 -9.54
CA VAL A 49 8.04 -11.51 -8.17
C VAL A 49 7.99 -10.14 -7.51
N ILE A 50 7.00 -9.92 -6.68
CA ILE A 50 6.87 -8.70 -5.89
C ILE A 50 7.06 -9.06 -4.42
N ILE A 51 7.93 -8.30 -3.74
CA ILE A 51 8.05 -8.36 -2.28
C ILE A 51 7.39 -7.12 -1.73
N LEU A 52 6.43 -7.31 -0.84
CA LEU A 52 5.75 -6.21 -0.15
C LEU A 52 6.26 -6.16 1.27
N GLN A 53 6.85 -5.04 1.64
CA GLN A 53 7.41 -4.87 2.98
C GLN A 53 7.07 -3.48 3.54
N SER A 54 7.17 -3.35 4.84
CA SER A 54 6.99 -2.05 5.48
C SER A 54 8.33 -1.53 5.98
N GLY A 55 8.47 -0.21 6.00
CA GLY A 55 9.61 0.46 6.58
C GLY A 55 9.49 0.52 8.10
N GLY A 56 10.59 0.90 8.75
CA GLY A 56 10.66 0.93 10.20
C GLY A 56 11.01 -0.44 10.77
N ASP A 57 10.99 -0.54 12.08
CA ASP A 57 11.49 -1.72 12.78
C ASP A 57 10.49 -2.31 13.78
N ARG A 58 9.23 -1.88 13.76
CA ARG A 58 8.25 -2.29 14.77
C ARG A 58 7.06 -3.03 14.20
N THR A 59 6.30 -2.38 13.32
CA THR A 59 4.99 -2.87 12.89
C THR A 59 4.93 -2.96 11.39
N PHE A 60 4.48 -4.08 10.86
CA PHE A 60 4.24 -4.20 9.41
C PHE A 60 3.14 -3.22 8.99
N CYS A 61 1.96 -3.33 9.56
CA CYS A 61 0.85 -2.43 9.30
C CYS A 61 -0.08 -2.40 10.51
N ALA A 62 -0.32 -1.21 11.05
CA ALA A 62 -1.20 -1.05 12.20
C ALA A 62 -2.67 -0.83 11.79
N GLY A 63 -2.96 -0.90 10.48
CA GLY A 63 -4.31 -0.76 9.96
C GLY A 63 -4.60 0.63 9.44
N ALA A 64 -5.85 1.07 9.58
CA ALA A 64 -6.30 2.37 9.08
C ALA A 64 -5.72 3.52 9.90
N SER A 65 -5.51 4.66 9.24
CA SER A 65 -5.11 5.88 9.93
C SER A 65 -6.20 6.30 10.91
N PHE A 66 -5.84 6.36 12.18
CA PHE A 66 -6.79 6.74 13.22
C PHE A 66 -7.28 8.18 13.03
N LYS A 67 -6.41 9.07 12.58
CA LYS A 67 -6.79 10.46 12.33
C LYS A 67 -7.84 10.58 11.24
N GLU A 68 -7.68 9.82 10.15
CA GLU A 68 -8.68 9.81 9.09
C GLU A 68 -9.97 9.12 9.54
N LEU A 69 -9.83 8.07 10.33
CA LEU A 69 -10.98 7.32 10.82
C LEU A 69 -11.91 8.20 11.68
N ILE A 70 -11.35 8.98 12.59
CA ILE A 70 -12.16 9.88 13.44
C ILE A 70 -12.69 11.09 12.67
N ALA A 71 -12.17 11.40 11.50
CA ALA A 71 -12.65 12.48 10.66
C ALA A 71 -13.83 12.07 9.77
N ILE A 72 -14.16 10.79 9.71
CA ILE A 72 -15.29 10.30 8.94
C ILE A 72 -16.58 10.76 9.63
N ASN A 73 -17.41 11.53 8.90
CA ASN A 73 -18.62 12.08 9.47
C ASN A 73 -19.88 11.77 8.64
N ASP A 74 -19.74 11.03 7.54
CA ASP A 74 -20.87 10.59 6.74
C ASP A 74 -20.52 9.32 5.97
N ALA A 75 -21.53 8.72 5.32
CA ALA A 75 -21.35 7.47 4.59
C ALA A 75 -20.44 7.64 3.38
N GLU A 76 -20.46 8.81 2.73
CA GLU A 76 -19.66 9.03 1.53
C GLU A 76 -18.17 9.13 1.85
N THR A 77 -17.79 9.89 2.89
CA THR A 77 -16.40 9.97 3.30
C THR A 77 -15.88 8.65 3.83
N GLY A 78 -16.73 7.89 4.54
CA GLY A 78 -16.38 6.54 4.98
C GLY A 78 -16.14 5.60 3.82
N LYS A 79 -16.98 5.65 2.80
CA LYS A 79 -16.82 4.83 1.60
C LYS A 79 -15.53 5.13 0.87
N VAL A 80 -15.21 6.41 0.68
CA VAL A 80 -13.96 6.82 0.03
C VAL A 80 -12.75 6.31 0.81
N PHE A 81 -12.77 6.48 2.13
CA PHE A 81 -11.64 6.04 2.95
C PHE A 81 -11.43 4.53 2.91
N PHE A 82 -12.49 3.76 3.16
CA PHE A 82 -12.37 2.30 3.16
C PHE A 82 -12.14 1.71 1.78
N SER A 83 -12.53 2.41 0.71
CA SER A 83 -12.20 2.01 -0.65
C SER A 83 -10.68 1.96 -0.89
N GLY A 84 -9.90 2.74 -0.15
CA GLY A 84 -8.45 2.70 -0.24
C GLY A 84 -7.89 1.31 0.05
N PHE A 85 -8.34 0.67 1.13
CA PHE A 85 -7.94 -0.70 1.46
C PHE A 85 -8.46 -1.69 0.43
N ALA A 86 -9.71 -1.55 0.01
CA ALA A 86 -10.29 -2.44 -1.00
C ALA A 86 -9.50 -2.35 -2.31
N ASN A 87 -9.07 -1.16 -2.70
CA ASN A 87 -8.29 -0.96 -3.92
C ASN A 87 -6.92 -1.64 -3.84
N VAL A 88 -6.25 -1.60 -2.68
CA VAL A 88 -4.99 -2.32 -2.48
C VAL A 88 -5.21 -3.82 -2.60
N ILE A 89 -6.22 -4.35 -1.94
CA ILE A 89 -6.54 -5.79 -1.99
C ILE A 89 -6.87 -6.20 -3.42
N ASN A 90 -7.66 -5.41 -4.14
CA ASN A 90 -8.00 -5.70 -5.52
C ASN A 90 -6.80 -5.63 -6.44
N ALA A 91 -5.89 -4.68 -6.22
CA ALA A 91 -4.63 -4.60 -6.97
C ALA A 91 -3.81 -5.88 -6.78
N MET A 92 -3.72 -6.39 -5.56
CA MET A 92 -3.02 -7.64 -5.29
C MET A 92 -3.70 -8.83 -5.96
N ARG A 93 -5.04 -8.90 -5.91
CA ARG A 93 -5.79 -10.00 -6.52
C ARG A 93 -5.70 -10.02 -8.03
N LYS A 94 -5.63 -8.87 -8.67
CA LYS A 94 -5.52 -8.74 -10.12
C LYS A 94 -4.08 -8.87 -10.61
N CYS A 95 -3.11 -8.78 -9.72
CA CYS A 95 -1.70 -8.86 -10.08
C CYS A 95 -1.37 -10.25 -10.60
N PRO A 96 -0.76 -10.36 -11.81
CA PRO A 96 -0.40 -11.67 -12.38
C PRO A 96 0.91 -12.25 -11.83
N LYS A 97 1.49 -11.61 -10.83
CA LYS A 97 2.77 -12.00 -10.23
C LYS A 97 2.57 -12.46 -8.79
N PHE A 98 3.47 -13.31 -8.30
CA PHE A 98 3.47 -13.66 -6.88
C PHE A 98 3.85 -12.46 -6.04
N ILE A 99 3.15 -12.28 -4.93
CA ILE A 99 3.42 -11.24 -3.96
C ILE A 99 3.73 -11.91 -2.62
N ILE A 100 4.86 -11.59 -2.07
CA ILE A 100 5.32 -12.14 -0.78
C ILE A 100 5.38 -11.03 0.25
#